data_f226b2f1716ec8ba76eb8d7c58a9beef
#
_entry.id   f226b2f1716ec8ba76eb8d7c58a9beef
#
_cell.length_a   1.000
_cell.length_b   1.000
_cell.length_c   1.000
_cell.angle_alpha   90.00
_cell.angle_beta   90.00
_cell.angle_gamma   90.00
#
_symmetry.space_group_name_H-M   'P 1'
#
loop_
_entity.id
_entity.type
_entity.pdbx_description
1 polymer ?
#
loop_
_entity_poly.entity_id
_entity_poly.type
_entity_poly.pdbx_seq_one_letter_code
_entity_poly.pdbx_strand_id
1 'polypeptide(L)'
;AVVAIGGTVGQSLLARLRAEGVTAMSYNIPGETRQSFAVRETSSGHQFRFVLPGPEWTPDLFASCLASLEPHIAEGDIVVISGSFPPGLSATAARDVCAFAITRGADVLVDTSGPALDTLVEQSSGKGLNLVMNKDEAERITGGPVDVAGAGRLARRLVDQRAAETVITTLGALGALTVTREAAWHAAPPDAPIVSKVGAGDSFAAGYVIARNKGHAIDDALRHAMAAATSAVTTPATELCTREGFERYLLEIELKPV
;
A
#
# COMPACT_ATOMS: atom_id res chain seq x y z
N ALA A 1 -9.12 4.58 -10.94
CA ALA A 1 -7.81 3.91 -10.96
C ALA A 1 -7.09 4.17 -12.27
N VAL A 2 -5.76 4.20 -12.26
CA VAL A 2 -4.92 4.20 -13.47
C VAL A 2 -4.18 2.88 -13.52
N VAL A 3 -4.29 2.16 -14.63
CA VAL A 3 -3.68 0.84 -14.80
C VAL A 3 -2.89 0.76 -16.10
N ALA A 4 -1.64 0.35 -16.01
CA ALA A 4 -0.82 0.04 -17.17
C ALA A 4 -1.19 -1.36 -17.68
N ILE A 5 -1.69 -1.44 -18.90
CA ILE A 5 -2.19 -2.69 -19.48
C ILE A 5 -1.47 -3.02 -20.78
N GLY A 6 -1.22 -4.31 -20.99
CA GLY A 6 -0.71 -4.88 -22.23
C GLY A 6 -1.31 -6.23 -22.52
N GLY A 7 -1.52 -6.53 -23.77
CA GLY A 7 -2.02 -7.80 -24.26
C GLY A 7 -3.38 -8.22 -23.73
N THR A 8 -3.67 -9.51 -23.83
CA THR A 8 -4.97 -10.11 -23.46
C THR A 8 -5.22 -10.04 -21.95
N VAL A 9 -4.17 -10.21 -21.16
CA VAL A 9 -4.25 -10.16 -19.69
C VAL A 9 -4.65 -8.77 -19.22
N GLY A 10 -4.09 -7.72 -19.83
CA GLY A 10 -4.44 -6.34 -19.53
C GLY A 10 -5.90 -6.01 -19.86
N GLN A 11 -6.40 -6.49 -21.00
CA GLN A 11 -7.82 -6.33 -21.36
C GLN A 11 -8.74 -7.04 -20.38
N SER A 12 -8.37 -8.25 -19.94
CA SER A 12 -9.12 -9.00 -18.94
C SER A 12 -9.15 -8.27 -17.58
N LEU A 13 -8.01 -7.70 -17.16
CA LEU A 13 -7.93 -6.89 -15.93
C LEU A 13 -8.89 -5.70 -16.01
N LEU A 14 -8.86 -4.95 -17.12
CA LEU A 14 -9.71 -3.78 -17.30
C LEU A 14 -11.20 -4.15 -17.30
N ALA A 15 -11.56 -5.27 -17.92
CA ALA A 15 -12.93 -5.77 -17.91
C ALA A 15 -13.41 -6.13 -16.50
N ARG A 16 -12.55 -6.77 -15.69
CA ARG A 16 -12.85 -7.08 -14.28
C ARG A 16 -13.03 -5.84 -13.42
N LEU A 17 -12.14 -4.86 -13.55
CA LEU A 17 -12.25 -3.58 -12.82
C LEU A 17 -13.58 -2.88 -13.14
N ARG A 18 -13.99 -2.87 -14.40
CA ARG A 18 -15.28 -2.31 -14.81
C ARG A 18 -16.48 -3.08 -14.25
N ALA A 19 -16.38 -4.41 -14.20
CA ALA A 19 -17.45 -5.26 -13.62
C ALA A 19 -17.63 -5.00 -12.12
N GLU A 20 -16.55 -4.65 -11.41
CA GLU A 20 -16.56 -4.22 -10.00
C GLU A 20 -16.95 -2.73 -9.82
N GLY A 21 -17.35 -2.04 -10.88
CA GLY A 21 -17.73 -0.62 -10.81
C GLY A 21 -16.55 0.35 -10.63
N VAL A 22 -15.30 -0.12 -10.80
CA VAL A 22 -14.12 0.73 -10.68
C VAL A 22 -13.95 1.55 -11.96
N THR A 23 -13.94 2.88 -11.84
CA THR A 23 -13.55 3.76 -12.93
C THR A 23 -12.05 3.62 -13.17
N ALA A 24 -11.69 2.95 -14.26
CA ALA A 24 -10.30 2.69 -14.62
C ALA A 24 -9.92 3.36 -15.93
N MET A 25 -8.85 4.15 -15.88
CA MET A 25 -8.09 4.58 -17.04
C MET A 25 -7.01 3.57 -17.36
N SER A 26 -6.84 3.26 -18.63
CA SER A 26 -5.78 2.39 -19.10
C SER A 26 -4.67 3.16 -19.80
N TYR A 27 -3.43 2.84 -19.44
CA TYR A 27 -2.25 3.23 -20.17
C TYR A 27 -1.67 2.02 -20.88
N ASN A 28 -1.59 2.05 -22.21
CA ASN A 28 -1.13 0.90 -22.99
C ASN A 28 0.40 0.75 -22.90
N ILE A 29 0.84 -0.45 -22.57
CA ILE A 29 2.26 -0.81 -22.49
C ILE A 29 2.59 -1.92 -23.47
N PRO A 30 3.86 -2.03 -23.93
CA PRO A 30 4.33 -3.17 -24.70
C PRO A 30 4.26 -4.47 -23.89
N GLY A 31 4.01 -5.60 -24.56
CA GLY A 31 3.98 -6.92 -23.93
C GLY A 31 2.69 -7.21 -23.18
N GLU A 32 2.72 -8.23 -22.31
CA GLU A 32 1.58 -8.68 -21.51
C GLU A 32 1.61 -8.06 -20.09
N THR A 33 0.45 -7.71 -19.58
CA THR A 33 0.31 -7.32 -18.17
C THR A 33 0.79 -8.47 -17.27
N ARG A 34 1.56 -8.12 -16.24
CA ARG A 34 2.10 -9.08 -15.26
C ARG A 34 1.00 -9.90 -14.60
N GLN A 35 1.27 -11.19 -14.45
CA GLN A 35 0.44 -12.10 -13.67
C GLN A 35 1.18 -12.60 -12.42
N SER A 36 0.42 -12.89 -11.38
CA SER A 36 0.91 -13.57 -10.19
C SER A 36 -0.09 -14.66 -9.80
N PHE A 37 0.40 -15.77 -9.29
CA PHE A 37 -0.42 -16.90 -8.90
C PHE A 37 -0.23 -17.20 -7.42
N ALA A 38 -1.32 -17.40 -6.70
CA ALA A 38 -1.32 -17.98 -5.38
C ALA A 38 -1.86 -19.42 -5.48
N VAL A 39 -1.06 -20.39 -5.10
CA VAL A 39 -1.42 -21.80 -5.12
C VAL A 39 -1.46 -22.32 -3.69
N ARG A 40 -2.58 -22.89 -3.29
CA ARG A 40 -2.72 -23.56 -1.99
C ARG A 40 -2.60 -25.08 -2.20
N GLU A 41 -1.64 -25.69 -1.55
CA GLU A 41 -1.51 -27.14 -1.51
C GLU A 41 -2.56 -27.71 -0.56
N THR A 42 -3.46 -28.54 -1.07
CA THR A 42 -4.60 -29.05 -0.28
C THR A 42 -4.19 -30.07 0.78
N SER A 43 -3.07 -30.77 0.59
CA SER A 43 -2.57 -31.80 1.51
C SER A 43 -1.90 -31.21 2.76
N SER A 44 -1.14 -30.12 2.62
CA SER A 44 -0.39 -29.51 3.72
C SER A 44 -1.00 -28.18 4.21
N GLY A 45 -1.89 -27.57 3.41
CA GLY A 45 -2.44 -26.24 3.65
C GLY A 45 -1.47 -25.10 3.32
N HIS A 46 -0.24 -25.40 2.87
CA HIS A 46 0.73 -24.38 2.50
C HIS A 46 0.25 -23.56 1.31
N GLN A 47 0.56 -22.27 1.33
CA GLN A 47 0.29 -21.35 0.23
C GLN A 47 1.60 -20.89 -0.40
N PHE A 48 1.71 -21.05 -1.71
CA PHE A 48 2.83 -20.62 -2.52
C PHE A 48 2.40 -19.44 -3.40
N ARG A 49 3.22 -18.40 -3.46
CA ARG A 49 2.98 -17.24 -4.32
C ARG A 49 4.06 -17.17 -5.38
N PHE A 50 3.65 -17.21 -6.64
CA PHE A 50 4.52 -17.05 -7.81
C PHE A 50 4.29 -15.66 -8.39
N VAL A 51 5.31 -14.83 -8.31
CA VAL A 51 5.29 -13.46 -8.85
C VAL A 51 6.14 -13.44 -10.10
N LEU A 52 5.49 -13.35 -11.26
CA LEU A 52 6.20 -13.26 -12.53
C LEU A 52 6.71 -11.83 -12.77
N PRO A 53 7.82 -11.64 -13.48
CA PRO A 53 8.25 -10.31 -13.88
C PRO A 53 7.24 -9.72 -14.87
N GLY A 54 7.03 -8.41 -14.78
CA GLY A 54 6.28 -7.65 -15.77
C GLY A 54 7.15 -7.32 -16.99
N PRO A 55 6.56 -6.69 -18.02
CA PRO A 55 7.32 -6.17 -19.13
C PRO A 55 8.30 -5.10 -18.67
N GLU A 56 9.42 -5.01 -19.35
CA GLU A 56 10.43 -3.99 -19.08
C GLU A 56 9.95 -2.62 -19.57
N TRP A 57 10.15 -1.60 -18.76
CA TRP A 57 9.80 -0.23 -19.09
C TRP A 57 11.03 0.60 -19.42
N THR A 58 10.87 1.46 -20.42
CA THR A 58 11.88 2.48 -20.72
C THR A 58 11.59 3.77 -19.93
N PRO A 59 12.61 4.64 -19.72
CA PRO A 59 12.40 5.96 -19.12
C PRO A 59 11.36 6.80 -19.89
N ASP A 60 11.34 6.73 -21.22
CA ASP A 60 10.38 7.48 -22.05
C ASP A 60 8.95 6.98 -21.86
N LEU A 61 8.76 5.66 -21.78
CA LEU A 61 7.46 5.05 -21.48
C LEU A 61 6.96 5.50 -20.09
N PHE A 62 7.84 5.51 -19.11
CA PHE A 62 7.52 5.97 -17.75
C PHE A 62 7.16 7.46 -17.75
N ALA A 63 7.95 8.31 -18.37
CA ALA A 63 7.69 9.75 -18.44
C ALA A 63 6.35 10.04 -19.15
N SER A 64 6.04 9.33 -20.23
CA SER A 64 4.76 9.46 -20.95
C SER A 64 3.58 8.97 -20.09
N CYS A 65 3.74 7.86 -19.37
CA CYS A 65 2.73 7.39 -18.43
C CYS A 65 2.47 8.41 -17.32
N LEU A 66 3.53 8.94 -16.72
CA LEU A 66 3.43 9.93 -15.66
C LEU A 66 2.74 11.22 -16.15
N ALA A 67 3.10 11.71 -17.35
CA ALA A 67 2.45 12.86 -17.96
C ALA A 67 0.94 12.63 -18.20
N SER A 68 0.53 11.40 -18.52
CA SER A 68 -0.88 11.06 -18.72
C SER A 68 -1.73 11.16 -17.44
N LEU A 69 -1.11 11.18 -16.26
CA LEU A 69 -1.79 11.35 -14.98
C LEU A 69 -2.15 12.81 -14.69
N GLU A 70 -1.49 13.77 -15.35
CA GLU A 70 -1.62 15.19 -15.04
C GLU A 70 -3.07 15.71 -14.99
N PRO A 71 -3.95 15.42 -15.96
CA PRO A 71 -5.33 15.90 -15.94
C PRO A 71 -6.21 15.22 -14.89
N HIS A 72 -5.68 14.26 -14.14
CA HIS A 72 -6.41 13.42 -13.19
C HIS A 72 -5.95 13.56 -11.75
N ILE A 73 -5.02 14.47 -11.48
CA ILE A 73 -4.54 14.77 -10.12
C ILE A 73 -4.78 16.24 -9.85
N ALA A 74 -5.59 16.52 -8.82
CA ALA A 74 -5.91 17.86 -8.36
C ALA A 74 -5.48 18.07 -6.90
N GLU A 75 -5.47 19.33 -6.48
CA GLU A 75 -5.25 19.72 -5.08
C GLU A 75 -6.31 19.06 -4.18
N GLY A 76 -5.85 18.43 -3.09
CA GLY A 76 -6.69 17.72 -2.13
C GLY A 76 -7.01 16.28 -2.49
N ASP A 77 -6.56 15.77 -3.64
CA ASP A 77 -6.66 14.35 -3.96
C ASP A 77 -5.72 13.52 -3.07
N ILE A 78 -6.05 12.23 -2.91
CA ILE A 78 -5.16 11.23 -2.32
C ILE A 78 -4.75 10.26 -3.43
N VAL A 79 -3.49 10.29 -3.81
CA VAL A 79 -2.90 9.35 -4.78
C VAL A 79 -2.35 8.14 -4.06
N VAL A 80 -2.82 6.96 -4.42
CA VAL A 80 -2.33 5.70 -3.86
C VAL A 80 -1.41 5.02 -4.86
N ILE A 81 -0.17 4.72 -4.44
CA ILE A 81 0.80 3.94 -5.20
C ILE A 81 0.96 2.62 -4.46
N SER A 82 0.49 1.52 -5.07
CA SER A 82 0.56 0.19 -4.45
C SER A 82 1.27 -0.79 -5.35
N GLY A 83 2.25 -1.50 -4.77
CA GLY A 83 3.01 -2.55 -5.41
C GLY A 83 4.39 -2.14 -5.91
N SER A 84 5.08 -3.11 -6.54
CA SER A 84 6.42 -2.92 -7.09
C SER A 84 6.40 -2.22 -8.44
N PHE A 85 7.44 -1.45 -8.70
CA PHE A 85 7.65 -0.81 -10.00
C PHE A 85 8.11 -1.82 -11.07
N PRO A 86 7.81 -1.55 -12.34
CA PRO A 86 8.23 -2.41 -13.46
C PRO A 86 9.75 -2.52 -13.59
N PRO A 87 10.27 -3.65 -14.12
CA PRO A 87 11.67 -3.75 -14.51
C PRO A 87 12.08 -2.66 -15.50
N GLY A 88 13.36 -2.31 -15.52
CA GLY A 88 13.92 -1.28 -16.41
C GLY A 88 13.83 0.15 -15.89
N LEU A 89 13.04 0.40 -14.85
CA LEU A 89 12.97 1.73 -14.22
C LEU A 89 14.05 1.92 -13.15
N SER A 90 14.44 3.17 -12.97
CA SER A 90 15.31 3.58 -11.87
C SER A 90 14.62 3.29 -10.52
N ALA A 91 15.43 3.01 -9.50
CA ALA A 91 14.95 2.92 -8.11
C ALA A 91 14.28 4.23 -7.63
N THR A 92 14.55 5.36 -8.30
CA THR A 92 13.91 6.66 -7.99
C THR A 92 12.50 6.79 -8.54
N ALA A 93 12.02 5.86 -9.38
CA ALA A 93 10.71 5.98 -10.03
C ALA A 93 9.55 6.19 -9.04
N ALA A 94 9.58 5.50 -7.90
CA ALA A 94 8.57 5.70 -6.84
C ALA A 94 8.57 7.16 -6.35
N ARG A 95 9.75 7.70 -6.08
CA ARG A 95 9.91 9.10 -5.65
C ARG A 95 9.43 10.08 -6.72
N ASP A 96 9.72 9.79 -7.98
CA ASP A 96 9.34 10.67 -9.09
C ASP A 96 7.79 10.74 -9.22
N VAL A 97 7.08 9.61 -9.05
CA VAL A 97 5.60 9.60 -9.00
C VAL A 97 5.09 10.35 -7.77
N CYS A 98 5.68 10.13 -6.59
CA CYS A 98 5.29 10.84 -5.37
C CYS A 98 5.47 12.36 -5.54
N ALA A 99 6.62 12.80 -6.01
CA ALA A 99 6.92 14.21 -6.25
C ALA A 99 5.95 14.81 -7.29
N PHE A 100 5.64 14.07 -8.34
CA PHE A 100 4.69 14.50 -9.36
C PHE A 100 3.30 14.78 -8.79
N ALA A 101 2.79 13.91 -7.91
CA ALA A 101 1.50 14.10 -7.27
C ALA A 101 1.52 15.23 -6.21
N ILE A 102 2.54 15.22 -5.34
CA ILE A 102 2.68 16.22 -4.26
C ILE A 102 2.82 17.64 -4.81
N THR A 103 3.56 17.84 -5.91
CA THR A 103 3.70 19.17 -6.54
C THR A 103 2.39 19.70 -7.13
N ARG A 104 1.38 18.85 -7.29
CA ARG A 104 0.02 19.20 -7.72
C ARG A 104 -0.97 19.36 -6.55
N GLY A 105 -0.46 19.33 -5.31
CA GLY A 105 -1.26 19.51 -4.11
C GLY A 105 -1.99 18.25 -3.63
N ALA A 106 -1.66 17.08 -4.18
CA ALA A 106 -2.20 15.82 -3.70
C ALA A 106 -1.40 15.26 -2.52
N ASP A 107 -2.07 14.58 -1.60
CA ASP A 107 -1.43 13.68 -0.65
C ASP A 107 -1.12 12.34 -1.33
N VAL A 108 -0.04 11.68 -0.92
CA VAL A 108 0.35 10.39 -1.48
C VAL A 108 0.40 9.34 -0.38
N LEU A 109 -0.23 8.20 -0.60
CA LEU A 109 0.04 6.98 0.16
C LEU A 109 0.82 6.03 -0.74
N VAL A 110 2.02 5.65 -0.30
CA VAL A 110 2.88 4.73 -1.05
C VAL A 110 3.14 3.46 -0.25
N ASP A 111 2.79 2.33 -0.84
CA ASP A 111 3.07 0.97 -0.39
C ASP A 111 3.87 0.28 -1.49
N THR A 112 5.20 0.23 -1.34
CA THR A 112 6.12 -0.34 -2.31
C THR A 112 7.26 -1.07 -1.62
N SER A 113 8.03 -1.83 -2.37
CA SER A 113 9.08 -2.70 -1.83
C SER A 113 10.41 -2.58 -2.59
N GLY A 114 11.46 -3.21 -2.04
CA GLY A 114 12.76 -3.31 -2.67
C GLY A 114 13.45 -1.97 -2.89
N PRO A 115 14.21 -1.81 -4.00
CA PRO A 115 14.99 -0.59 -4.26
C PRO A 115 14.17 0.69 -4.29
N ALA A 116 12.90 0.61 -4.69
CA ALA A 116 11.99 1.76 -4.70
C ALA A 116 11.70 2.26 -3.27
N LEU A 117 11.46 1.35 -2.33
CA LEU A 117 11.30 1.69 -0.92
C LEU A 117 12.61 2.26 -0.33
N ASP A 118 13.76 1.67 -0.70
CA ASP A 118 15.07 2.13 -0.20
C ASP A 118 15.31 3.61 -0.54
N THR A 119 15.03 4.01 -1.77
CA THR A 119 15.18 5.43 -2.16
C THR A 119 14.21 6.37 -1.46
N LEU A 120 13.02 5.90 -1.09
CA LEU A 120 12.05 6.70 -0.34
C LEU A 120 12.50 6.92 1.11
N VAL A 121 13.10 5.91 1.76
CA VAL A 121 13.53 6.03 3.17
C VAL A 121 14.86 6.76 3.33
N GLU A 122 15.71 6.79 2.29
CA GLU A 122 17.00 7.45 2.31
C GLU A 122 16.94 8.95 1.98
N GLN A 123 15.89 9.39 1.32
CA GLN A 123 15.80 10.75 0.80
C GLN A 123 14.59 11.48 1.38
N SER A 124 14.77 12.78 1.63
CA SER A 124 13.67 13.62 2.07
C SER A 124 12.65 13.83 0.96
N SER A 125 11.41 13.38 1.18
CA SER A 125 10.27 13.58 0.26
C SER A 125 9.34 14.71 0.73
N GLY A 126 9.46 15.11 1.98
CA GLY A 126 8.74 16.27 2.52
C GLY A 126 7.29 15.99 2.91
N LYS A 127 6.49 17.05 2.81
CA LYS A 127 5.09 17.11 3.19
C LYS A 127 4.23 16.34 2.18
N GLY A 128 3.14 15.71 2.64
CA GLY A 128 2.15 15.03 1.79
C GLY A 128 2.44 13.55 1.52
N LEU A 129 3.60 13.02 1.95
CA LEU A 129 3.93 11.61 1.75
C LEU A 129 3.56 10.76 2.98
N ASN A 130 2.71 9.77 2.78
CA ASN A 130 2.38 8.72 3.74
C ASN A 130 3.04 7.42 3.27
N LEU A 131 4.05 6.95 3.98
CA LEU A 131 4.82 5.74 3.64
C LEU A 131 4.28 4.55 4.42
N VAL A 132 3.88 3.51 3.70
CA VAL A 132 3.49 2.23 4.29
C VAL A 132 4.64 1.24 4.12
N MET A 133 4.93 0.47 5.15
CA MET A 133 5.85 -0.66 5.10
C MET A 133 5.35 -1.80 5.99
N ASN A 134 5.67 -3.02 5.60
CA ASN A 134 5.39 -4.19 6.43
C ASN A 134 6.56 -4.52 7.37
N LYS A 135 6.36 -5.54 8.21
CA LYS A 135 7.38 -5.98 9.17
C LYS A 135 8.69 -6.40 8.51
N ASP A 136 8.62 -7.18 7.43
CA ASP A 136 9.82 -7.70 6.76
C ASP A 136 10.64 -6.57 6.13
N GLU A 137 9.97 -5.56 5.60
CA GLU A 137 10.59 -4.34 5.06
C GLU A 137 11.24 -3.50 6.17
N ALA A 138 10.55 -3.35 7.31
CA ALA A 138 11.10 -2.66 8.47
C ALA A 138 12.33 -3.40 9.03
N GLU A 139 12.30 -4.73 9.12
CA GLU A 139 13.42 -5.58 9.54
C GLU A 139 14.60 -5.47 8.58
N ARG A 140 14.36 -5.43 7.28
CA ARG A 140 15.38 -5.21 6.26
C ARG A 140 16.05 -3.84 6.40
N ILE A 141 15.28 -2.78 6.63
CA ILE A 141 15.82 -1.41 6.80
C ILE A 141 16.59 -1.26 8.11
N THR A 142 16.16 -1.95 9.18
CA THR A 142 16.86 -1.89 10.48
C THR A 142 18.03 -2.85 10.59
N GLY A 143 18.09 -3.87 9.75
CA GLY A 143 19.09 -4.94 9.78
C GLY A 143 18.86 -6.01 10.83
N GLY A 144 17.64 -6.11 11.40
CA GLY A 144 17.31 -7.12 12.41
C GLY A 144 15.83 -7.15 12.79
N PRO A 145 15.43 -8.09 13.67
CA PRO A 145 14.04 -8.26 14.08
C PRO A 145 13.43 -6.99 14.67
N VAL A 146 12.15 -6.75 14.33
CA VAL A 146 11.42 -5.56 14.75
C VAL A 146 10.16 -5.95 15.52
N ASP A 147 10.07 -5.42 16.73
CA ASP A 147 8.86 -5.39 17.56
C ASP A 147 8.14 -4.02 17.39
N VAL A 148 7.02 -3.83 18.10
CA VAL A 148 6.24 -2.57 18.05
C VAL A 148 7.13 -1.37 18.42
N ALA A 149 7.95 -1.48 19.46
CA ALA A 149 8.83 -0.38 19.89
C ALA A 149 9.94 -0.10 18.86
N GLY A 150 10.52 -1.14 18.26
CA GLY A 150 11.53 -1.02 17.19
C GLY A 150 10.95 -0.37 15.93
N ALA A 151 9.75 -0.77 15.53
CA ALA A 151 9.03 -0.15 14.42
C ALA A 151 8.71 1.33 14.70
N GLY A 152 8.30 1.65 15.93
CA GLY A 152 8.07 3.02 16.36
C GLY A 152 9.33 3.89 16.27
N ARG A 153 10.48 3.36 16.73
CA ARG A 153 11.78 4.07 16.59
C ARG A 153 12.18 4.28 15.14
N LEU A 154 12.01 3.26 14.29
CA LEU A 154 12.27 3.41 12.85
C LEU A 154 11.37 4.48 12.24
N ALA A 155 10.07 4.38 12.46
CA ALA A 155 9.10 5.32 11.91
C ALA A 155 9.38 6.76 12.37
N ARG A 156 9.66 6.96 13.66
CA ARG A 156 10.05 8.27 14.20
C ARG A 156 11.29 8.82 13.50
N ARG A 157 12.34 8.02 13.35
CA ARG A 157 13.56 8.42 12.63
C ARG A 157 13.24 8.89 11.21
N LEU A 158 12.41 8.15 10.47
CA LEU A 158 12.06 8.50 9.09
C LEU A 158 11.24 9.80 9.01
N VAL A 159 10.33 10.02 9.95
CA VAL A 159 9.57 11.28 10.06
C VAL A 159 10.49 12.45 10.41
N ASP A 160 11.40 12.27 11.36
CA ASP A 160 12.34 13.32 11.78
C ASP A 160 13.31 13.69 10.66
N GLN A 161 13.72 12.71 9.86
CA GLN A 161 14.54 12.89 8.65
C GLN A 161 13.77 13.48 7.47
N ARG A 162 12.43 13.65 7.61
CA ARG A 162 11.53 14.09 6.55
C ARG A 162 11.49 13.14 5.34
N ALA A 163 11.78 11.87 5.53
CA ALA A 163 11.59 10.87 4.48
C ALA A 163 10.10 10.75 4.12
N ALA A 164 9.22 10.87 5.12
CA ALA A 164 7.78 10.96 4.94
C ALA A 164 7.16 11.86 6.02
N GLU A 165 5.94 12.37 5.77
CA GLU A 165 5.15 13.09 6.78
C GLU A 165 4.53 12.11 7.77
N THR A 166 4.05 10.98 7.26
CA THR A 166 3.49 9.88 8.04
C THR A 166 4.19 8.59 7.68
N VAL A 167 4.60 7.81 8.67
CA VAL A 167 5.09 6.45 8.47
C VAL A 167 4.14 5.47 9.14
N ILE A 168 3.67 4.50 8.38
CA ILE A 168 2.77 3.45 8.80
C ILE A 168 3.52 2.13 8.70
N THR A 169 3.51 1.34 9.78
CA THR A 169 4.16 0.02 9.76
C THR A 169 3.16 -1.07 10.16
N THR A 170 2.93 -2.02 9.27
CA THR A 170 2.08 -3.19 9.55
C THR A 170 2.94 -4.34 10.09
N LEU A 171 2.58 -4.88 11.24
CA LEU A 171 3.36 -5.86 12.01
C LEU A 171 2.67 -7.22 12.12
N GLY A 172 1.70 -7.51 11.27
CA GLY A 172 0.92 -8.75 11.28
C GLY A 172 0.17 -8.93 12.59
N ALA A 173 0.41 -10.02 13.30
CA ALA A 173 -0.26 -10.30 14.57
C ALA A 173 0.06 -9.29 15.70
N LEU A 174 1.12 -8.50 15.54
CA LEU A 174 1.46 -7.42 16.47
C LEU A 174 0.69 -6.12 16.17
N GLY A 175 -0.15 -6.11 15.13
CA GLY A 175 -0.95 -4.96 14.75
C GLY A 175 -0.28 -4.02 13.75
N ALA A 176 -0.57 -2.75 13.86
CA ALA A 176 0.05 -1.70 13.05
C ALA A 176 0.26 -0.44 13.87
N LEU A 177 1.23 0.35 13.45
CA LEU A 177 1.45 1.67 14.05
C LEU A 177 1.49 2.74 12.97
N THR A 178 1.13 3.96 13.36
CA THR A 178 1.30 5.16 12.56
C THR A 178 2.03 6.21 13.36
N VAL A 179 3.00 6.87 12.74
CA VAL A 179 3.83 7.89 13.38
C VAL A 179 3.85 9.13 12.49
N THR A 180 3.54 10.26 13.09
CA THR A 180 3.74 11.60 12.52
C THR A 180 4.72 12.38 13.39
N ARG A 181 4.97 13.63 13.06
CA ARG A 181 5.76 14.50 13.93
C ARG A 181 5.10 14.72 15.29
N GLU A 182 3.77 14.84 15.31
CA GLU A 182 2.99 15.24 16.48
C GLU A 182 2.52 14.07 17.33
N ALA A 183 2.32 12.89 16.71
CA ALA A 183 1.69 11.77 17.37
C ALA A 183 2.23 10.43 16.90
N ALA A 184 2.07 9.42 17.75
CA ALA A 184 2.29 8.03 17.40
C ALA A 184 1.19 7.16 18.02
N TRP A 185 0.62 6.27 17.22
CA TRP A 185 -0.47 5.40 17.61
C TRP A 185 -0.20 3.96 17.18
N HIS A 186 -0.59 3.03 18.03
CA HIS A 186 -0.59 1.60 17.74
C HIS A 186 -2.02 1.07 17.80
N ALA A 187 -2.40 0.29 16.79
CA ALA A 187 -3.64 -0.48 16.74
C ALA A 187 -3.32 -1.96 16.88
N ALA A 188 -3.83 -2.59 17.94
CA ALA A 188 -3.77 -4.04 18.09
C ALA A 188 -4.89 -4.69 17.26
N PRO A 189 -4.63 -5.80 16.51
CA PRO A 189 -5.69 -6.52 15.84
C PRO A 189 -6.59 -7.23 16.87
N PRO A 190 -7.90 -7.29 16.62
CA PRO A 190 -8.76 -8.15 17.43
C PRO A 190 -8.49 -9.62 17.13
N ASP A 191 -8.97 -10.51 18.00
CA ASP A 191 -8.90 -11.95 17.75
C ASP A 191 -9.81 -12.33 16.56
N ALA A 192 -9.20 -12.87 15.51
CA ALA A 192 -9.89 -13.20 14.28
C ALA A 192 -9.29 -14.46 13.62
N PRO A 193 -10.10 -15.33 13.03
CA PRO A 193 -9.59 -16.50 12.33
C PRO A 193 -8.84 -16.07 11.06
N ILE A 194 -7.62 -16.55 10.88
CA ILE A 194 -6.83 -16.25 9.67
C ILE A 194 -7.08 -17.34 8.63
N VAL A 195 -7.83 -16.98 7.58
CA VAL A 195 -8.10 -17.82 6.42
C VAL A 195 -7.07 -17.58 5.31
N SER A 196 -6.76 -16.30 5.03
CA SER A 196 -5.72 -15.91 4.08
C SER A 196 -5.12 -14.56 4.49
N LYS A 197 -3.82 -14.36 4.15
CA LYS A 197 -3.15 -13.05 4.34
C LYS A 197 -3.13 -12.22 3.04
N VAL A 198 -3.59 -12.80 1.93
CA VAL A 198 -3.60 -12.09 0.63
C VAL A 198 -4.62 -10.97 0.67
N GLY A 199 -4.23 -9.78 0.22
CA GLY A 199 -5.09 -8.61 0.17
C GLY A 199 -5.24 -7.85 1.51
N ALA A 200 -4.64 -8.34 2.61
CA ALA A 200 -4.71 -7.63 3.90
C ALA A 200 -4.03 -6.26 3.85
N GLY A 201 -2.87 -6.15 3.20
CA GLY A 201 -2.17 -4.87 3.00
C GLY A 201 -2.98 -3.90 2.13
N ASP A 202 -3.52 -4.40 1.02
CA ASP A 202 -4.36 -3.59 0.12
C ASP A 202 -5.62 -3.10 0.83
N SER A 203 -6.28 -3.97 1.62
CA SER A 203 -7.45 -3.60 2.43
C SER A 203 -7.09 -2.60 3.53
N PHE A 204 -5.92 -2.75 4.16
CA PHE A 204 -5.39 -1.79 5.13
C PHE A 204 -5.23 -0.41 4.49
N ALA A 205 -4.52 -0.33 3.37
CA ALA A 205 -4.30 0.91 2.63
C ALA A 205 -5.62 1.56 2.21
N ALA A 206 -6.57 0.77 1.70
CA ALA A 206 -7.91 1.25 1.33
C ALA A 206 -8.68 1.81 2.53
N GLY A 207 -8.71 1.10 3.67
CA GLY A 207 -9.35 1.55 4.89
C GLY A 207 -8.77 2.87 5.41
N TYR A 208 -7.44 2.98 5.40
CA TYR A 208 -6.74 4.21 5.78
C TYR A 208 -7.11 5.39 4.88
N VAL A 209 -6.99 5.22 3.57
CA VAL A 209 -7.25 6.28 2.58
C VAL A 209 -8.71 6.73 2.62
N ILE A 210 -9.66 5.80 2.70
CA ILE A 210 -11.09 6.13 2.77
C ILE A 210 -11.40 6.94 4.03
N ALA A 211 -10.82 6.59 5.17
CA ALA A 211 -10.99 7.35 6.41
C ALA A 211 -10.36 8.74 6.29
N ARG A 212 -9.12 8.84 5.81
CA ARG A 212 -8.46 10.14 5.59
C ARG A 212 -9.23 11.03 4.61
N ASN A 213 -9.73 10.48 3.51
CA ASN A 213 -10.54 11.22 2.54
C ASN A 213 -11.87 11.72 3.11
N LYS A 214 -12.39 11.07 4.16
CA LYS A 214 -13.56 11.52 4.91
C LYS A 214 -13.24 12.53 6.03
N GLY A 215 -11.97 12.90 6.19
CA GLY A 215 -11.51 13.86 7.20
C GLY A 215 -11.28 13.27 8.59
N HIS A 216 -11.27 11.93 8.74
CA HIS A 216 -10.94 11.31 10.02
C HIS A 216 -9.50 11.65 10.46
N ALA A 217 -9.30 11.80 11.76
CA ALA A 217 -7.97 11.95 12.34
C ALA A 217 -7.10 10.71 12.10
N ILE A 218 -5.80 10.85 12.29
CA ILE A 218 -4.82 9.81 11.89
C ILE A 218 -4.95 8.52 12.70
N ASP A 219 -5.28 8.63 13.98
CA ASP A 219 -5.57 7.52 14.89
C ASP A 219 -6.82 6.75 14.45
N ASP A 220 -7.89 7.47 14.11
CA ASP A 220 -9.11 6.86 13.63
C ASP A 220 -8.94 6.25 12.23
N ALA A 221 -8.14 6.87 11.37
CA ALA A 221 -7.77 6.28 10.08
C ALA A 221 -6.97 4.96 10.26
N LEU A 222 -6.07 4.89 11.26
CA LEU A 222 -5.37 3.65 11.60
C LEU A 222 -6.35 2.57 12.10
N ARG A 223 -7.36 2.94 12.89
CA ARG A 223 -8.43 2.02 13.32
C ARG A 223 -9.19 1.46 12.13
N HIS A 224 -9.60 2.31 11.18
CA HIS A 224 -10.30 1.89 9.95
C HIS A 224 -9.42 0.96 9.10
N ALA A 225 -8.16 1.29 8.94
CA ALA A 225 -7.18 0.47 8.24
C ALA A 225 -7.04 -0.93 8.83
N MET A 226 -6.90 -1.01 10.15
CA MET A 226 -6.78 -2.28 10.88
C MET A 226 -8.07 -3.09 10.77
N ALA A 227 -9.25 -2.47 10.88
CA ALA A 227 -10.53 -3.15 10.71
C ALA A 227 -10.67 -3.78 9.32
N ALA A 228 -10.30 -3.03 8.27
CA ALA A 228 -10.34 -3.53 6.90
C ALA A 228 -9.37 -4.69 6.68
N ALA A 229 -8.14 -4.59 7.19
CA ALA A 229 -7.15 -5.67 7.12
C ALA A 229 -7.59 -6.92 7.89
N THR A 230 -8.17 -6.74 9.10
CA THR A 230 -8.69 -7.85 9.90
C THR A 230 -9.86 -8.54 9.20
N SER A 231 -10.78 -7.78 8.62
CA SER A 231 -11.86 -8.36 7.82
C SER A 231 -11.31 -9.17 6.63
N ALA A 232 -10.32 -8.63 5.91
CA ALA A 232 -9.73 -9.31 4.76
C ALA A 232 -9.05 -10.64 5.11
N VAL A 233 -8.38 -10.75 6.27
CA VAL A 233 -7.73 -12.03 6.64
C VAL A 233 -8.71 -13.13 7.00
N THR A 234 -9.98 -12.81 7.26
CA THR A 234 -11.03 -13.80 7.56
C THR A 234 -11.72 -14.36 6.32
N THR A 235 -11.40 -13.86 5.14
CA THR A 235 -11.96 -14.29 3.86
C THR A 235 -10.98 -15.14 3.05
N PRO A 236 -11.46 -15.94 2.08
CA PRO A 236 -10.58 -16.61 1.12
C PRO A 236 -9.72 -15.62 0.32
N ALA A 237 -8.58 -16.08 -0.17
CA ALA A 237 -7.54 -15.26 -0.83
C ALA A 237 -8.01 -14.38 -2.00
N THR A 238 -9.14 -14.69 -2.61
CA THR A 238 -9.74 -13.95 -3.73
C THR A 238 -10.84 -12.99 -3.32
N GLU A 239 -11.22 -13.03 -2.05
CA GLU A 239 -12.19 -12.12 -1.46
C GLU A 239 -11.44 -11.10 -0.60
N LEU A 240 -11.87 -9.86 -0.69
CA LEU A 240 -11.30 -8.77 0.09
C LEU A 240 -12.11 -8.52 1.36
N CYS A 241 -11.84 -7.41 2.02
CA CYS A 241 -12.62 -6.92 3.14
C CYS A 241 -14.12 -6.87 2.82
N THR A 242 -14.97 -7.44 3.67
CA THR A 242 -16.43 -7.30 3.59
C THR A 242 -16.90 -6.14 4.45
N ARG A 243 -18.03 -5.52 4.08
CA ARG A 243 -18.62 -4.43 4.88
C ARG A 243 -18.97 -4.92 6.29
N GLU A 244 -19.61 -6.08 6.41
CA GLU A 244 -19.99 -6.66 7.71
C GLU A 244 -18.78 -6.92 8.60
N GLY A 245 -17.74 -7.55 8.06
CA GLY A 245 -16.51 -7.80 8.79
C GLY A 245 -15.82 -6.50 9.21
N PHE A 246 -15.77 -5.51 8.32
CA PHE A 246 -15.21 -4.20 8.63
C PHE A 246 -15.96 -3.51 9.78
N GLU A 247 -17.28 -3.40 9.70
CA GLU A 247 -18.11 -2.74 10.72
C GLU A 247 -18.00 -3.45 12.07
N ARG A 248 -17.95 -4.78 12.08
CA ARG A 248 -17.72 -5.58 13.29
C ARG A 248 -16.36 -5.25 13.91
N TYR A 249 -15.27 -5.44 13.17
CA TYR A 249 -13.92 -5.29 13.71
C TYR A 249 -13.57 -3.85 14.05
N LEU A 250 -14.19 -2.86 13.41
CA LEU A 250 -13.99 -1.45 13.76
C LEU A 250 -14.31 -1.13 15.21
N LEU A 251 -15.28 -1.83 15.80
CA LEU A 251 -15.68 -1.68 17.20
C LEU A 251 -14.75 -2.39 18.18
N GLU A 252 -13.97 -3.37 17.70
CA GLU A 252 -13.11 -4.21 18.53
C GLU A 252 -11.65 -3.71 18.59
N ILE A 253 -11.26 -2.74 17.74
CA ILE A 253 -9.88 -2.27 17.67
C ILE A 253 -9.58 -1.25 18.75
N GLU A 254 -8.59 -1.58 19.58
CA GLU A 254 -8.04 -0.69 20.57
C GLU A 254 -6.86 0.11 20.00
N LEU A 255 -6.88 1.43 20.23
CA LEU A 255 -5.78 2.33 19.91
C LEU A 255 -5.01 2.68 21.19
N LYS A 256 -3.69 2.70 21.10
CA LYS A 256 -2.81 3.11 22.20
C LYS A 256 -1.79 4.14 21.66
N PRO A 257 -1.55 5.24 22.39
CA PRO A 257 -0.42 6.10 22.06
C PRO A 257 0.90 5.36 22.31
N VAL A 258 1.91 5.64 21.49
CA VAL A 258 3.24 4.98 21.51
C VAL A 258 4.34 6.00 21.78
#